data_bf97b70c837a9345f7fd792837f11108
#
_entry.id   bf97b70c837a9345f7fd792837f11108
#
_cell.length_a   1.000
_cell.length_b   1.000
_cell.length_c   1.000
_cell.angle_alpha   90.00
_cell.angle_beta   90.00
_cell.angle_gamma   90.00
#
_symmetry.space_group_name_H-M   'P 1'
#
loop_
_entity.id
_entity.type
_entity.pdbx_description
1 polymer ?
#
loop_
_entity_poly.entity_id
_entity_poly.type
_entity_poly.pdbx_seq_one_letter_code
_entity_poly.pdbx_strand_id
1 'polypeptide(L)'
;MKGSKLGDFEIFWLNGGEFELDGGTMFGVVPKSLWAKKYPVDEKTPLGFEENYIKLLNSPLLIKTPDSLVLIETGLGNKLSQKQKEIYRVTKDWDLPQELEKISLTRQGIDYVILTHCDFDHAGGIVMINSDGDEELTFPNAKHIVQKLEWEDVMQPNKRSANTYWEQNFSKLKDTDNLQLIDGDFEICQGIEVQHTGGHTRGHQIVRIQSGKAIAYHLADLLPTHVHFNPLWIMAYDNFPMDAIALKEKYEAIGLRENAWFTFYHDPSMYACKFDDQGRVVKKINSDASKKPAEKKAKIPTQDLNVRKGNLVTLSCPSCLLVRDVSVAKYTGQKHSLIVNCPCGTTYGVNLNFRKQYRKAVSIGGYYTIDDKDVGSIDSGNVPTVPINCRINNISMGGLGFTVLGQVRVQVGDKLRIRFSLDKEPPEIIEKDIIVKSIRDNYIGCAFIEETGFSDRTLGFYLMK
;
A
#
# COMPACT_ATOMS: atom_id res chain seq x y z
N MET A 1 -6.60 -7.11 -20.01
CA MET A 1 -6.19 -6.03 -20.96
C MET A 1 -7.39 -5.24 -21.40
N LYS A 2 -7.30 -3.93 -21.44
CA LYS A 2 -8.38 -3.07 -21.93
C LYS A 2 -7.88 -2.22 -23.08
N GLY A 3 -8.66 -2.17 -24.18
CA GLY A 3 -8.40 -1.33 -25.34
C GLY A 3 -9.38 -0.15 -25.39
N SER A 4 -8.97 0.96 -25.98
CA SER A 4 -9.76 2.16 -26.24
C SER A 4 -9.27 2.81 -27.53
N LYS A 5 -10.01 3.83 -28.01
CA LYS A 5 -9.60 4.66 -29.14
C LYS A 5 -9.41 6.10 -28.71
N LEU A 6 -8.40 6.74 -29.29
CA LEU A 6 -8.16 8.17 -29.20
C LEU A 6 -8.02 8.72 -30.65
N GLY A 7 -9.10 9.24 -31.21
CA GLY A 7 -9.14 9.53 -32.66
C GLY A 7 -8.93 8.26 -33.46
N ASP A 8 -7.92 8.25 -34.34
CA ASP A 8 -7.55 7.10 -35.16
C ASP A 8 -6.57 6.15 -34.45
N PHE A 9 -6.04 6.52 -33.28
CA PHE A 9 -5.12 5.68 -32.52
C PHE A 9 -5.87 4.63 -31.69
N GLU A 10 -5.31 3.41 -31.62
CA GLU A 10 -5.72 2.38 -30.68
C GLU A 10 -4.79 2.40 -29.46
N ILE A 11 -5.37 2.40 -28.26
CA ILE A 11 -4.64 2.48 -27.00
C ILE A 11 -4.96 1.24 -26.17
N PHE A 12 -3.91 0.59 -25.62
CA PHE A 12 -4.02 -0.58 -24.77
C PHE A 12 -3.22 -0.39 -23.49
N TRP A 13 -3.84 -0.69 -22.34
CA TRP A 13 -3.16 -0.76 -21.05
C TRP A 13 -2.76 -2.21 -20.79
N LEU A 14 -1.46 -2.43 -20.66
CA LEU A 14 -0.85 -3.74 -20.50
C LEU A 14 -0.52 -4.01 -19.03
N ASN A 15 -0.20 -5.26 -18.69
CA ASN A 15 0.22 -5.61 -17.34
C ASN A 15 1.74 -5.49 -17.20
N GLY A 16 2.18 -4.45 -16.52
CA GLY A 16 3.58 -4.24 -16.10
C GLY A 16 3.90 -4.74 -14.69
N GLY A 17 2.96 -5.46 -14.06
CA GLY A 17 3.01 -5.90 -12.66
C GLY A 17 2.09 -5.09 -11.75
N GLU A 18 1.82 -5.62 -10.55
CA GLU A 18 1.08 -4.95 -9.50
C GLU A 18 1.83 -5.10 -8.17
N PHE A 19 1.88 -4.05 -7.38
CA PHE A 19 2.63 -4.03 -6.13
C PHE A 19 1.99 -3.08 -5.11
N GLU A 20 2.54 -3.01 -3.89
CA GLU A 20 2.02 -2.13 -2.85
C GLU A 20 3.15 -1.26 -2.27
N LEU A 21 2.85 0.02 -2.06
CA LEU A 21 3.72 0.95 -1.36
C LEU A 21 3.01 1.58 -0.16
N ASP A 22 3.80 2.16 0.74
CA ASP A 22 3.29 2.95 1.85
C ASP A 22 2.55 4.19 1.34
N GLY A 23 1.28 4.33 1.70
CA GLY A 23 0.45 5.46 1.28
C GLY A 23 0.93 6.81 1.83
N GLY A 24 1.67 6.82 2.95
CA GLY A 24 2.28 8.04 3.45
C GLY A 24 3.37 8.55 2.51
N THR A 25 4.15 7.66 1.91
CA THR A 25 5.16 8.04 0.91
C THR A 25 4.54 8.44 -0.43
N MET A 26 3.46 7.79 -0.83
CA MET A 26 2.74 8.13 -2.08
C MET A 26 1.98 9.45 -1.99
N PHE A 27 1.56 9.88 -0.80
CA PHE A 27 0.83 11.14 -0.62
C PHE A 27 1.64 12.21 0.13
N GLY A 28 2.90 11.95 0.44
CA GLY A 28 3.84 12.90 1.03
C GLY A 28 3.32 13.54 2.31
N VAL A 29 3.18 14.85 2.32
CA VAL A 29 2.73 15.63 3.49
C VAL A 29 1.22 15.57 3.72
N VAL A 30 0.45 14.97 2.82
CA VAL A 30 -1.03 14.87 2.95
C VAL A 30 -1.40 13.92 4.09
N PRO A 31 -2.17 14.36 5.09
CA PRO A 31 -2.58 13.50 6.19
C PRO A 31 -3.39 12.28 5.72
N LYS A 32 -3.12 11.11 6.33
CA LYS A 32 -3.84 9.85 6.02
C LYS A 32 -5.36 10.01 6.12
N SER A 33 -5.86 10.78 7.08
CA SER A 33 -7.30 11.07 7.23
C SER A 33 -7.95 11.73 6.01
N LEU A 34 -7.16 12.31 5.11
CA LEU A 34 -7.63 12.92 3.86
C LEU A 34 -7.47 11.96 2.68
N TRP A 35 -6.26 11.40 2.45
CA TRP A 35 -6.03 10.57 1.27
C TRP A 35 -6.72 9.20 1.35
N ALA A 36 -6.81 8.58 2.52
CA ALA A 36 -7.47 7.28 2.69
C ALA A 36 -8.99 7.32 2.41
N LYS A 37 -9.62 8.49 2.45
CA LYS A 37 -11.02 8.65 2.04
C LYS A 37 -11.23 8.57 0.53
N LYS A 38 -10.19 8.94 -0.24
CA LYS A 38 -10.23 8.98 -1.71
C LYS A 38 -9.59 7.75 -2.34
N TYR A 39 -8.61 7.16 -1.65
CA TYR A 39 -7.90 5.98 -2.13
C TYR A 39 -8.26 4.77 -1.26
N PRO A 40 -8.82 3.71 -1.83
CA PRO A 40 -9.22 2.54 -1.04
C PRO A 40 -7.99 1.85 -0.43
N VAL A 41 -7.93 1.80 0.89
CA VAL A 41 -6.99 0.97 1.66
C VAL A 41 -7.64 -0.37 1.97
N ASP A 42 -6.89 -1.46 1.88
CA ASP A 42 -7.44 -2.76 2.26
C ASP A 42 -7.61 -2.84 3.79
N GLU A 43 -8.86 -2.78 4.25
CA GLU A 43 -9.22 -2.86 5.68
C GLU A 43 -9.01 -4.26 6.29
N LYS A 44 -8.45 -5.23 5.55
CA LYS A 44 -8.47 -6.63 5.94
C LYS A 44 -7.29 -7.10 6.80
N THR A 45 -6.31 -6.28 7.06
CA THR A 45 -5.13 -6.69 7.83
C THR A 45 -5.29 -6.36 9.31
N PRO A 46 -5.20 -7.36 10.21
CA PRO A 46 -5.55 -7.19 11.63
C PRO A 46 -4.53 -6.44 12.49
N LEU A 47 -3.43 -5.96 11.94
CA LEU A 47 -2.32 -5.38 12.69
C LEU A 47 -1.97 -4.00 12.13
N GLY A 48 -2.52 -2.94 12.69
CA GLY A 48 -2.39 -1.50 12.41
C GLY A 48 -1.16 -0.92 11.68
N PHE A 49 -0.16 -1.71 11.35
CA PHE A 49 1.00 -1.32 10.54
C PHE A 49 0.79 -1.58 9.04
N GLU A 50 -0.09 -2.51 8.68
CA GLU A 50 -0.35 -2.88 7.27
C GLU A 50 -1.46 -2.03 6.64
N GLU A 51 -2.22 -1.29 7.42
CA GLU A 51 -3.30 -0.40 6.96
C GLU A 51 -2.82 0.83 6.18
N ASN A 52 -1.50 1.04 6.05
CA ASN A 52 -0.95 2.18 5.33
C ASN A 52 -0.57 1.84 3.89
N TYR A 53 -0.50 0.57 3.53
CA TYR A 53 -0.14 0.16 2.18
C TYR A 53 -1.30 0.37 1.20
N ILE A 54 -0.97 0.87 0.03
CA ILE A 54 -1.90 1.07 -1.07
C ILE A 54 -1.46 0.26 -2.28
N LYS A 55 -2.43 -0.29 -3.00
CA LYS A 55 -2.20 -1.05 -4.22
C LYS A 55 -1.89 -0.10 -5.37
N LEU A 56 -0.83 -0.40 -6.13
CA LEU A 56 -0.44 0.29 -7.33
C LEU A 56 -0.43 -0.68 -8.51
N LEU A 57 -0.93 -0.24 -9.65
CA LEU A 57 -0.73 -0.92 -10.92
C LEU A 57 0.54 -0.38 -11.58
N ASN A 58 1.21 -1.19 -12.38
CA ASN A 58 2.07 -0.72 -13.44
C ASN A 58 1.36 -1.02 -14.75
N SER A 59 0.91 0.02 -15.42
CA SER A 59 0.06 -0.06 -16.60
C SER A 59 0.75 0.54 -17.83
N PRO A 60 1.78 -0.13 -18.40
CA PRO A 60 2.40 0.32 -19.64
C PRO A 60 1.36 0.60 -20.71
N LEU A 61 1.50 1.72 -21.39
CA LEU A 61 0.54 2.19 -22.38
C LEU A 61 1.06 1.91 -23.78
N LEU A 62 0.45 0.96 -24.49
CA LEU A 62 0.73 0.73 -25.90
C LEU A 62 -0.19 1.59 -26.76
N ILE A 63 0.40 2.35 -27.66
CA ILE A 63 -0.29 3.18 -28.65
C ILE A 63 0.04 2.63 -30.03
N LYS A 64 -1.01 2.21 -30.75
CA LYS A 64 -0.92 1.85 -32.13
C LYS A 64 -1.41 3.03 -32.98
N THR A 65 -0.48 3.69 -33.62
CA THR A 65 -0.73 4.70 -34.64
C THR A 65 -0.89 4.05 -36.02
N PRO A 66 -1.24 4.76 -37.08
CA PRO A 66 -1.23 4.19 -38.43
C PRO A 66 0.12 3.61 -38.84
N ASP A 67 1.24 4.20 -38.39
CA ASP A 67 2.57 3.92 -38.90
C ASP A 67 3.54 3.33 -37.88
N SER A 68 3.17 3.33 -36.58
CA SER A 68 4.11 2.92 -35.52
C SER A 68 3.41 2.29 -34.31
N LEU A 69 4.13 1.40 -33.63
CA LEU A 69 3.79 0.86 -32.31
C LEU A 69 4.68 1.51 -31.24
N VAL A 70 4.06 2.32 -30.39
CA VAL A 70 4.75 3.07 -29.32
C VAL A 70 4.34 2.52 -27.97
N LEU A 71 5.29 2.10 -27.18
CA LEU A 71 5.08 1.65 -25.79
C LEU A 71 5.60 2.72 -24.83
N ILE A 72 4.78 3.13 -23.90
CA ILE A 72 5.18 4.01 -22.80
C ILE A 72 5.33 3.14 -21.55
N GLU A 73 6.50 3.16 -20.92
CA GLU A 73 6.93 2.36 -19.77
C GLU A 73 7.04 0.86 -20.02
N THR A 74 7.80 0.18 -19.18
CA THR A 74 8.07 -1.26 -19.30
C THR A 74 7.69 -2.10 -18.08
N GLY A 75 7.33 -1.50 -16.95
CA GLY A 75 6.91 -2.20 -15.74
C GLY A 75 8.06 -2.76 -14.89
N LEU A 76 7.70 -3.62 -13.95
CA LEU A 76 8.61 -4.22 -12.96
C LEU A 76 9.69 -5.13 -13.57
N GLY A 77 9.42 -5.70 -14.76
CA GLY A 77 10.26 -6.75 -15.33
C GLY A 77 10.16 -8.06 -14.55
N ASN A 78 10.97 -9.04 -15.00
CA ASN A 78 10.97 -10.39 -14.41
C ASN A 78 12.26 -10.71 -13.60
N LYS A 79 13.07 -9.70 -13.27
CA LYS A 79 14.36 -9.86 -12.58
C LYS A 79 14.31 -9.67 -11.07
N LEU A 80 13.14 -9.30 -10.51
CA LEU A 80 12.98 -9.11 -9.07
C LEU A 80 13.29 -10.38 -8.30
N SER A 81 14.21 -10.29 -7.35
CA SER A 81 14.46 -11.35 -6.37
C SER A 81 13.23 -11.58 -5.48
N GLN A 82 13.12 -12.76 -4.86
CA GLN A 82 12.05 -13.06 -3.93
C GLN A 82 11.98 -12.02 -2.79
N LYS A 83 13.13 -11.60 -2.27
CA LYS A 83 13.22 -10.56 -1.23
C LYS A 83 12.65 -9.21 -1.70
N GLN A 84 12.94 -8.81 -2.95
CA GLN A 84 12.39 -7.57 -3.52
C GLN A 84 10.87 -7.68 -3.71
N LYS A 85 10.38 -8.83 -4.21
CA LYS A 85 8.94 -9.08 -4.33
C LYS A 85 8.21 -8.98 -2.99
N GLU A 86 8.84 -9.44 -1.91
CA GLU A 86 8.30 -9.34 -0.54
C GLU A 86 8.32 -7.88 -0.03
N ILE A 87 9.43 -7.16 -0.24
CA ILE A 87 9.58 -5.76 0.18
C ILE A 87 8.55 -4.86 -0.51
N TYR A 88 8.40 -4.99 -1.82
CA TYR A 88 7.45 -4.20 -2.62
C TYR A 88 6.06 -4.84 -2.68
N ARG A 89 5.83 -5.93 -1.95
CA ARG A 89 4.54 -6.64 -1.89
C ARG A 89 3.95 -6.86 -3.29
N VAL A 90 4.74 -7.44 -4.18
CA VAL A 90 4.29 -7.73 -5.55
C VAL A 90 3.10 -8.68 -5.50
N THR A 91 1.94 -8.23 -5.97
CA THR A 91 0.68 -8.97 -5.95
C THR A 91 0.35 -9.60 -7.29
N LYS A 92 0.99 -9.13 -8.37
CA LYS A 92 0.88 -9.69 -9.70
C LYS A 92 2.20 -9.53 -10.43
N ASP A 93 2.69 -10.62 -11.00
CA ASP A 93 3.92 -10.61 -11.77
C ASP A 93 3.76 -9.85 -13.10
N TRP A 94 4.88 -9.37 -13.61
CA TRP A 94 5.03 -8.78 -14.91
C TRP A 94 4.88 -9.85 -16.00
N ASP A 95 4.13 -9.55 -17.04
CA ASP A 95 3.92 -10.46 -18.19
C ASP A 95 3.73 -9.70 -19.52
N LEU A 96 4.42 -8.58 -19.68
CA LEU A 96 4.27 -7.66 -20.80
C LEU A 96 4.39 -8.32 -22.19
N PRO A 97 5.35 -9.22 -22.46
CA PRO A 97 5.40 -9.95 -23.74
C PRO A 97 4.13 -10.76 -24.03
N GLN A 98 3.61 -11.46 -23.01
CA GLN A 98 2.39 -12.27 -23.14
C GLN A 98 1.14 -11.40 -23.34
N GLU A 99 1.12 -10.20 -22.76
CA GLU A 99 0.04 -9.23 -23.00
C GLU A 99 0.01 -8.76 -24.46
N LEU A 100 1.17 -8.55 -25.09
CA LEU A 100 1.26 -8.22 -26.51
C LEU A 100 0.73 -9.37 -27.40
N GLU A 101 1.07 -10.61 -27.07
CA GLU A 101 0.59 -11.80 -27.81
C GLU A 101 -0.94 -11.91 -27.80
N LYS A 102 -1.61 -11.52 -26.70
CA LYS A 102 -3.08 -11.51 -26.60
C LYS A 102 -3.77 -10.59 -27.61
N ILE A 103 -3.04 -9.63 -28.17
CA ILE A 103 -3.51 -8.71 -29.23
C ILE A 103 -2.78 -8.94 -30.55
N SER A 104 -2.20 -10.13 -30.72
CA SER A 104 -1.50 -10.55 -31.94
C SER A 104 -0.32 -9.64 -32.29
N LEU A 105 0.35 -9.09 -31.31
CA LEU A 105 1.60 -8.34 -31.45
C LEU A 105 2.75 -9.11 -30.78
N THR A 106 3.96 -8.77 -31.19
CA THR A 106 5.17 -9.34 -30.59
C THR A 106 6.07 -8.23 -30.07
N ARG A 107 6.96 -8.55 -29.14
CA ARG A 107 7.95 -7.62 -28.60
C ARG A 107 8.91 -7.08 -29.68
N GLN A 108 9.14 -7.85 -30.75
CA GLN A 108 9.96 -7.43 -31.90
C GLN A 108 9.27 -6.40 -32.80
N GLY A 109 7.94 -6.30 -32.70
CA GLY A 109 7.15 -5.36 -33.51
C GLY A 109 7.03 -3.96 -32.89
N ILE A 110 7.55 -3.73 -31.67
CA ILE A 110 7.53 -2.40 -31.06
C ILE A 110 8.62 -1.53 -31.69
N ASP A 111 8.24 -0.33 -32.16
CA ASP A 111 9.13 0.62 -32.81
C ASP A 111 9.80 1.55 -31.81
N TYR A 112 9.04 2.01 -30.80
CA TYR A 112 9.51 2.93 -29.79
C TYR A 112 9.09 2.49 -28.40
N VAL A 113 10.03 2.60 -27.43
CA VAL A 113 9.78 2.49 -26.00
C VAL A 113 10.11 3.85 -25.38
N ILE A 114 9.14 4.52 -24.83
CA ILE A 114 9.32 5.81 -24.13
C ILE A 114 9.40 5.53 -22.64
N LEU A 115 10.49 5.94 -22.00
CA LEU A 115 10.63 5.94 -20.55
C LEU A 115 10.40 7.35 -20.04
N THR A 116 9.40 7.54 -19.21
CA THR A 116 9.16 8.87 -18.60
C THR A 116 10.25 9.21 -17.60
N HIS A 117 10.73 8.20 -16.91
CA HIS A 117 11.90 8.21 -16.02
C HIS A 117 12.38 6.76 -15.82
N CYS A 118 13.41 6.55 -15.00
CA CYS A 118 14.12 5.28 -14.95
C CYS A 118 14.02 4.53 -13.62
N ASP A 119 13.02 4.85 -12.78
CA ASP A 119 12.75 4.07 -11.56
C ASP A 119 12.41 2.61 -11.91
N PHE A 120 12.70 1.70 -10.99
CA PHE A 120 12.66 0.24 -11.24
C PHE A 120 11.31 -0.27 -11.74
N ASP A 121 10.23 0.37 -11.34
CA ASP A 121 8.87 -0.02 -11.70
C ASP A 121 8.40 0.56 -13.04
N HIS A 122 9.16 1.47 -13.63
CA HIS A 122 9.00 2.00 -14.98
C HIS A 122 9.96 1.35 -15.98
N ALA A 123 11.22 1.16 -15.56
CA ALA A 123 12.32 0.69 -16.41
C ALA A 123 12.67 -0.79 -16.22
N GLY A 124 12.04 -1.48 -15.26
CA GLY A 124 12.38 -2.87 -14.91
C GLY A 124 12.26 -3.86 -16.06
N GLY A 125 11.34 -3.62 -16.97
CA GLY A 125 11.09 -4.48 -18.14
C GLY A 125 11.88 -4.12 -19.39
N ILE A 126 12.85 -3.20 -19.37
CA ILE A 126 13.75 -2.92 -20.51
C ILE A 126 14.56 -4.16 -20.86
N VAL A 127 15.14 -4.80 -19.86
CA VAL A 127 15.88 -6.05 -19.94
C VAL A 127 15.06 -7.14 -19.25
N MET A 128 14.93 -8.28 -19.90
CA MET A 128 14.23 -9.46 -19.35
C MET A 128 15.18 -10.64 -19.26
N ILE A 129 14.82 -11.61 -18.43
CA ILE A 129 15.39 -12.96 -18.47
C ILE A 129 14.52 -13.81 -19.41
N ASN A 130 15.13 -14.36 -20.44
CA ASN A 130 14.44 -15.22 -21.41
C ASN A 130 14.23 -16.65 -20.89
N SER A 131 13.67 -17.54 -21.72
CA SER A 131 13.42 -18.94 -21.37
C SER A 131 14.69 -19.75 -21.08
N ASP A 132 15.83 -19.34 -21.60
CA ASP A 132 17.12 -20.01 -21.44
C ASP A 132 17.87 -19.51 -20.19
N GLY A 133 17.33 -18.49 -19.52
CA GLY A 133 17.91 -17.88 -18.34
C GLY A 133 18.86 -16.72 -18.62
N ASP A 134 18.96 -16.30 -19.88
CA ASP A 134 19.85 -15.23 -20.31
C ASP A 134 19.16 -13.86 -20.28
N GLU A 135 19.91 -12.81 -19.99
CA GLU A 135 19.43 -11.43 -20.10
C GLU A 135 19.45 -10.96 -21.55
N GLU A 136 18.33 -10.40 -21.98
CA GLU A 136 18.19 -9.79 -23.31
C GLU A 136 17.32 -8.52 -23.26
N LEU A 137 17.38 -7.67 -24.31
CA LEU A 137 16.44 -6.57 -24.48
C LEU A 137 15.03 -7.14 -24.71
N THR A 138 14.07 -6.67 -23.92
CA THR A 138 12.67 -7.07 -24.09
C THR A 138 12.13 -6.65 -25.47
N PHE A 139 12.53 -5.47 -25.93
CA PHE A 139 12.11 -4.89 -27.20
C PHE A 139 13.33 -4.65 -28.12
N PRO A 140 13.87 -5.72 -28.74
CA PRO A 140 15.19 -5.67 -29.39
C PRO A 140 15.25 -4.78 -30.62
N ASN A 141 14.11 -4.48 -31.26
CA ASN A 141 14.05 -3.61 -32.45
C ASN A 141 13.65 -2.17 -32.13
N ALA A 142 13.20 -1.91 -30.89
CA ALA A 142 12.69 -0.61 -30.51
C ALA A 142 13.80 0.41 -30.23
N LYS A 143 13.56 1.68 -30.55
CA LYS A 143 14.31 2.80 -30.00
C LYS A 143 13.79 3.11 -28.60
N HIS A 144 14.66 3.06 -27.61
CA HIS A 144 14.32 3.41 -26.22
C HIS A 144 14.65 4.88 -25.99
N ILE A 145 13.61 5.68 -25.81
CA ILE A 145 13.68 7.14 -25.72
C ILE A 145 13.83 7.54 -24.25
N VAL A 146 14.92 8.16 -23.91
CA VAL A 146 15.26 8.61 -22.56
C VAL A 146 15.81 10.04 -22.60
N GLN A 147 15.44 10.89 -21.64
CA GLN A 147 16.08 12.19 -21.50
C GLN A 147 17.55 12.02 -21.12
N LYS A 148 18.41 12.84 -21.72
CA LYS A 148 19.86 12.82 -21.44
C LYS A 148 20.16 12.99 -19.95
N LEU A 149 19.46 13.93 -19.29
CA LEU A 149 19.61 14.16 -17.85
C LEU A 149 19.21 12.95 -17.00
N GLU A 150 18.16 12.22 -17.41
CA GLU A 150 17.76 10.97 -16.75
C GLU A 150 18.83 9.90 -16.88
N TRP A 151 19.36 9.74 -18.10
CA TRP A 151 20.40 8.75 -18.36
C TRP A 151 21.70 9.06 -17.64
N GLU A 152 22.07 10.34 -17.51
CA GLU A 152 23.21 10.75 -16.69
C GLU A 152 23.04 10.30 -15.23
N ASP A 153 21.83 10.47 -14.66
CA ASP A 153 21.53 10.06 -13.29
C ASP A 153 21.45 8.52 -13.15
N VAL A 154 21.02 7.80 -14.19
CA VAL A 154 21.11 6.32 -14.24
C VAL A 154 22.57 5.87 -14.20
N MET A 155 23.44 6.52 -14.93
CA MET A 155 24.88 6.15 -15.01
C MET A 155 25.67 6.55 -13.76
N GLN A 156 25.23 7.60 -13.04
CA GLN A 156 25.83 8.09 -11.81
C GLN A 156 24.76 8.45 -10.78
N PRO A 157 24.04 7.46 -10.24
CA PRO A 157 22.90 7.73 -9.38
C PRO A 157 23.37 8.39 -8.06
N ASN A 158 22.65 9.42 -7.65
CA ASN A 158 22.82 10.01 -6.34
C ASN A 158 22.36 9.01 -5.25
N LYS A 159 22.63 9.32 -3.97
CA LYS A 159 22.29 8.42 -2.83
C LYS A 159 20.81 8.01 -2.77
N ARG A 160 19.91 8.83 -3.27
CA ARG A 160 18.48 8.55 -3.28
C ARG A 160 18.10 7.68 -4.47
N SER A 161 18.51 8.06 -5.68
CA SER A 161 18.18 7.35 -6.93
C SER A 161 18.87 5.97 -7.02
N ALA A 162 20.00 5.76 -6.33
CA ALA A 162 20.69 4.46 -6.27
C ALA A 162 19.81 3.32 -5.69
N ASN A 163 18.74 3.66 -4.98
CA ASN A 163 17.79 2.65 -4.46
C ASN A 163 16.76 2.19 -5.50
N THR A 164 16.60 2.93 -6.60
CA THR A 164 15.58 2.69 -7.63
C THR A 164 16.17 2.48 -9.02
N TYR A 165 17.35 3.03 -9.32
CA TYR A 165 18.06 2.89 -10.60
C TYR A 165 18.98 1.67 -10.55
N TRP A 166 18.42 0.50 -10.88
CA TRP A 166 19.18 -0.75 -10.79
C TRP A 166 19.89 -1.06 -12.11
N GLU A 167 21.22 -1.22 -12.06
CA GLU A 167 22.09 -1.46 -13.21
C GLU A 167 21.58 -2.61 -14.12
N GLN A 168 21.06 -3.68 -13.52
CA GLN A 168 20.51 -4.83 -14.24
C GLN A 168 19.35 -4.47 -15.20
N ASN A 169 18.69 -3.33 -15.01
CA ASN A 169 17.60 -2.90 -15.90
C ASN A 169 18.11 -2.25 -17.18
N PHE A 170 19.39 -1.85 -17.21
CA PHE A 170 20.00 -1.10 -18.30
C PHE A 170 21.17 -1.84 -18.96
N SER A 171 21.60 -3.00 -18.41
CA SER A 171 22.81 -3.75 -18.80
C SER A 171 22.89 -4.07 -20.29
N LYS A 172 21.74 -4.34 -20.93
CA LYS A 172 21.67 -4.68 -22.36
C LYS A 172 21.27 -3.50 -23.26
N LEU A 173 20.90 -2.36 -22.68
CA LEU A 173 20.54 -1.16 -23.45
C LEU A 173 21.74 -0.22 -23.60
N LYS A 174 22.58 -0.17 -22.56
CA LYS A 174 23.79 0.66 -22.53
C LYS A 174 24.67 0.34 -23.75
N ASP A 175 25.20 1.40 -24.36
CA ASP A 175 26.12 1.32 -25.49
C ASP A 175 25.55 0.60 -26.73
N THR A 176 24.23 0.65 -26.92
CA THR A 176 23.57 0.10 -28.10
C THR A 176 22.88 1.18 -28.94
N ASP A 177 22.68 0.89 -30.22
CA ASP A 177 21.90 1.78 -31.10
C ASP A 177 20.41 1.83 -30.75
N ASN A 178 19.95 0.95 -29.86
CA ASN A 178 18.57 0.98 -29.37
C ASN A 178 18.31 2.11 -28.36
N LEU A 179 19.33 2.62 -27.70
CA LEU A 179 19.23 3.78 -26.82
C LEU A 179 19.24 5.08 -27.64
N GLN A 180 18.20 5.88 -27.48
CA GLN A 180 18.10 7.21 -28.07
C GLN A 180 17.98 8.25 -26.96
N LEU A 181 19.04 8.99 -26.72
CA LEU A 181 19.05 10.10 -25.76
C LEU A 181 18.56 11.37 -26.44
N ILE A 182 17.58 12.02 -25.80
CA ILE A 182 17.01 13.29 -26.23
C ILE A 182 17.26 14.38 -25.18
N ASP A 183 17.19 15.62 -25.58
CA ASP A 183 17.42 16.78 -24.70
C ASP A 183 16.24 17.77 -24.87
N GLY A 184 15.34 17.83 -23.91
CA GLY A 184 14.13 18.63 -23.96
C GLY A 184 12.96 17.97 -24.67
N ASP A 185 12.06 18.78 -25.23
CA ASP A 185 10.85 18.33 -25.91
C ASP A 185 11.20 17.70 -27.26
N PHE A 186 10.52 16.58 -27.60
CA PHE A 186 10.85 15.84 -28.82
C PHE A 186 9.61 15.12 -29.39
N GLU A 187 9.38 15.25 -30.69
CA GLU A 187 8.36 14.47 -31.41
C GLU A 187 8.90 13.07 -31.76
N ILE A 188 8.27 12.02 -31.24
CA ILE A 188 8.65 10.63 -31.48
C ILE A 188 8.20 10.16 -32.86
N CYS A 189 6.92 10.38 -33.13
CA CYS A 189 6.25 10.15 -34.41
C CYS A 189 5.01 11.04 -34.46
N GLN A 190 4.36 11.09 -35.61
CA GLN A 190 3.20 11.95 -35.81
C GLN A 190 2.15 11.77 -34.68
N GLY A 191 1.95 12.82 -33.91
CA GLY A 191 0.98 12.89 -32.81
C GLY A 191 1.44 12.27 -31.48
N ILE A 192 2.68 11.85 -31.35
CA ILE A 192 3.29 11.42 -30.09
C ILE A 192 4.51 12.29 -29.81
N GLU A 193 4.41 13.07 -28.77
CA GLU A 193 5.44 14.03 -28.34
C GLU A 193 5.78 13.79 -26.86
N VAL A 194 7.05 13.83 -26.53
CA VAL A 194 7.53 13.89 -25.14
C VAL A 194 7.89 15.32 -24.78
N GLN A 195 7.61 15.72 -23.56
CA GLN A 195 7.94 17.05 -23.04
C GLN A 195 8.73 16.88 -21.75
N HIS A 196 9.94 17.44 -21.72
CA HIS A 196 10.79 17.40 -20.53
C HIS A 196 10.15 18.22 -19.42
N THR A 197 10.05 17.64 -18.24
CA THR A 197 9.46 18.30 -17.08
C THR A 197 10.44 18.41 -15.92
N GLY A 198 11.16 17.36 -15.58
CA GLY A 198 11.79 17.28 -14.27
C GLY A 198 10.74 17.11 -13.16
N GLY A 199 11.01 17.61 -11.96
CA GLY A 199 10.09 17.54 -10.81
C GLY A 199 10.22 16.23 -10.05
N HIS A 200 9.68 15.14 -10.57
CA HIS A 200 9.81 13.83 -9.96
C HIS A 200 11.28 13.34 -9.98
N THR A 201 11.87 13.22 -11.15
CA THR A 201 13.31 13.08 -11.34
C THR A 201 13.87 14.24 -12.15
N ARG A 202 15.19 14.40 -12.24
CA ARG A 202 15.79 15.49 -13.01
C ARG A 202 15.48 15.40 -14.50
N GLY A 203 15.44 14.20 -15.04
CA GLY A 203 15.17 13.92 -16.44
C GLY A 203 13.74 13.44 -16.72
N HIS A 204 12.81 13.57 -15.78
CA HIS A 204 11.43 13.16 -15.99
C HIS A 204 10.80 13.87 -17.18
N GLN A 205 10.00 13.13 -17.97
CA GLN A 205 9.24 13.62 -19.11
C GLN A 205 7.82 13.07 -19.11
N ILE A 206 6.91 13.83 -19.68
CA ILE A 206 5.52 13.43 -19.92
C ILE A 206 5.33 13.09 -21.41
N VAL A 207 4.23 12.41 -21.73
CA VAL A 207 3.88 12.14 -23.12
C VAL A 207 2.55 12.77 -23.47
N ARG A 208 2.55 13.59 -24.51
CA ARG A 208 1.37 14.16 -25.14
C ARG A 208 0.99 13.31 -26.36
N ILE A 209 -0.25 12.87 -26.42
CA ILE A 209 -0.79 11.98 -27.46
C ILE A 209 -1.91 12.74 -28.16
N GLN A 210 -1.82 12.94 -29.46
CA GLN A 210 -2.83 13.64 -30.23
C GLN A 210 -3.18 12.90 -31.54
N SER A 211 -4.47 12.62 -31.72
CA SER A 211 -4.99 12.11 -33.00
C SER A 211 -6.21 12.96 -33.38
N GLY A 212 -6.04 13.77 -34.42
CA GLY A 212 -7.02 14.77 -34.81
C GLY A 212 -7.31 15.77 -33.69
N LYS A 213 -8.58 15.83 -33.25
CA LYS A 213 -9.00 16.69 -32.13
C LYS A 213 -8.92 15.99 -30.75
N ALA A 214 -8.63 14.71 -30.73
CA ALA A 214 -8.57 13.94 -29.49
C ALA A 214 -7.16 14.04 -28.90
N ILE A 215 -7.07 14.42 -27.62
CA ILE A 215 -5.80 14.65 -26.92
C ILE A 215 -5.82 13.85 -25.62
N ALA A 216 -4.67 13.24 -25.29
CA ALA A 216 -4.40 12.66 -23.99
C ALA A 216 -3.01 13.05 -23.47
N TYR A 217 -2.87 13.16 -22.17
CA TYR A 217 -1.62 13.33 -21.47
C TYR A 217 -1.34 12.14 -20.58
N HIS A 218 -0.13 11.59 -20.70
CA HIS A 218 0.44 10.66 -19.75
C HIS A 218 1.46 11.42 -18.92
N LEU A 219 1.05 11.85 -17.73
CA LEU A 219 1.90 12.66 -16.85
C LEU A 219 2.81 11.80 -15.96
N ALA A 220 2.73 10.47 -16.09
CA ALA A 220 3.49 9.51 -15.31
C ALA A 220 3.47 9.85 -13.81
N ASP A 221 4.63 9.98 -13.18
CA ASP A 221 4.74 10.18 -11.73
C ASP A 221 4.56 11.63 -11.26
N LEU A 222 4.35 12.58 -12.18
CA LEU A 222 3.75 13.85 -11.79
C LEU A 222 2.26 13.72 -11.44
N LEU A 223 1.56 12.73 -12.02
CA LEU A 223 0.14 12.43 -11.75
C LEU A 223 -0.08 10.91 -11.71
N PRO A 224 0.49 10.20 -10.72
CA PRO A 224 0.51 8.73 -10.73
C PRO A 224 -0.89 8.10 -10.64
N THR A 225 -1.85 8.76 -9.99
CA THR A 225 -3.26 8.34 -9.90
C THR A 225 -4.19 9.53 -10.01
N HIS A 226 -5.48 9.30 -10.31
CA HIS A 226 -6.49 10.37 -10.35
C HIS A 226 -6.64 11.14 -9.04
N VAL A 227 -6.29 10.52 -7.91
CA VAL A 227 -6.39 11.13 -6.59
C VAL A 227 -5.33 12.22 -6.39
N HIS A 228 -4.22 12.13 -7.12
CA HIS A 228 -3.15 13.12 -7.12
C HIS A 228 -3.44 14.38 -7.96
N PHE A 229 -4.65 14.53 -8.51
CA PHE A 229 -5.00 15.69 -9.35
C PHE A 229 -4.92 17.04 -8.60
N ASN A 230 -4.97 17.05 -7.28
CA ASN A 230 -4.64 18.27 -6.52
C ASN A 230 -3.12 18.52 -6.58
N PRO A 231 -2.63 19.69 -7.08
CA PRO A 231 -1.21 19.94 -7.24
C PRO A 231 -0.37 19.78 -5.98
N LEU A 232 -0.95 20.03 -4.80
CA LEU A 232 -0.28 19.87 -3.50
C LEU A 232 -0.17 18.40 -3.05
N TRP A 233 -0.84 17.47 -3.74
CA TRP A 233 -0.76 16.05 -3.44
C TRP A 233 0.38 15.42 -4.25
N ILE A 234 1.60 15.63 -3.75
CA ILE A 234 2.84 15.13 -4.34
C ILE A 234 3.38 13.95 -3.53
N MET A 235 4.28 13.20 -4.14
CA MET A 235 4.90 12.05 -3.48
C MET A 235 6.13 12.47 -2.66
N ALA A 236 6.42 11.76 -1.57
CA ALA A 236 7.71 11.87 -0.89
C ALA A 236 8.86 11.38 -1.79
N TYR A 237 8.57 10.72 -2.88
CA TYR A 237 9.53 10.27 -3.90
C TYR A 237 9.97 11.39 -4.84
N ASP A 238 9.25 12.51 -4.95
CA ASP A 238 9.64 13.62 -5.80
C ASP A 238 10.98 14.22 -5.36
N ASN A 239 11.94 14.26 -6.27
CA ASN A 239 13.26 14.83 -5.99
C ASN A 239 13.23 16.35 -5.91
N PHE A 240 12.31 16.99 -6.66
CA PHE A 240 12.15 18.43 -6.77
C PHE A 240 10.68 18.80 -6.52
N PRO A 241 10.21 18.72 -5.25
CA PRO A 241 8.78 18.80 -4.94
C PRO A 241 8.12 20.11 -5.33
N MET A 242 8.83 21.23 -5.25
CA MET A 242 8.28 22.53 -5.66
C MET A 242 8.14 22.65 -7.18
N ASP A 243 9.06 22.06 -7.93
CA ASP A 243 8.96 22.01 -9.39
C ASP A 243 7.84 21.06 -9.80
N ALA A 244 7.69 19.89 -9.12
CA ALA A 244 6.58 18.97 -9.34
C ALA A 244 5.21 19.64 -9.16
N ILE A 245 5.03 20.48 -8.13
CA ILE A 245 3.80 21.26 -7.91
C ILE A 245 3.55 22.21 -9.09
N ALA A 246 4.54 23.02 -9.46
CA ALA A 246 4.40 24.02 -10.54
C ALA A 246 4.10 23.36 -11.90
N LEU A 247 4.73 22.21 -12.16
CA LEU A 247 4.51 21.44 -13.39
C LEU A 247 3.14 20.77 -13.42
N LYS A 248 2.66 20.25 -12.31
CA LYS A 248 1.29 19.75 -12.20
C LYS A 248 0.27 20.84 -12.50
N GLU A 249 0.37 22.01 -11.85
CA GLU A 249 -0.51 23.16 -12.11
C GLU A 249 -0.50 23.54 -13.60
N LYS A 250 0.68 23.56 -14.22
CA LYS A 250 0.83 23.87 -15.65
C LYS A 250 0.08 22.85 -16.52
N TYR A 251 0.37 21.56 -16.35
CA TYR A 251 -0.17 20.52 -17.25
C TYR A 251 -1.63 20.18 -16.96
N GLU A 252 -2.10 20.29 -15.72
CA GLU A 252 -3.51 20.21 -15.37
C GLU A 252 -4.30 21.33 -16.07
N ALA A 253 -3.82 22.60 -16.00
CA ALA A 253 -4.47 23.72 -16.66
C ALA A 253 -4.48 23.57 -18.19
N ILE A 254 -3.39 23.07 -18.80
CA ILE A 254 -3.34 22.80 -20.24
C ILE A 254 -4.32 21.70 -20.61
N GLY A 255 -4.31 20.57 -19.91
CA GLY A 255 -5.17 19.43 -20.22
C GLY A 255 -6.65 19.74 -20.03
N LEU A 256 -7.03 20.52 -19.01
CA LEU A 256 -8.41 21.00 -18.83
C LEU A 256 -8.85 21.89 -20.01
N ARG A 257 -8.03 22.87 -20.40
CA ARG A 257 -8.33 23.78 -21.52
C ARG A 257 -8.48 23.02 -22.85
N GLU A 258 -7.70 21.98 -23.08
CA GLU A 258 -7.75 21.13 -24.26
C GLU A 258 -8.83 20.03 -24.16
N ASN A 259 -9.55 19.94 -23.03
CA ASN A 259 -10.50 18.85 -22.74
C ASN A 259 -9.86 17.49 -22.97
N ALA A 260 -8.61 17.34 -22.53
CA ALA A 260 -7.80 16.16 -22.75
C ALA A 260 -8.20 15.00 -21.80
N TRP A 261 -7.82 13.79 -22.18
CA TRP A 261 -7.76 12.67 -21.29
C TRP A 261 -6.45 12.70 -20.47
N PHE A 262 -6.51 12.30 -19.20
CA PHE A 262 -5.34 12.00 -18.39
C PHE A 262 -5.25 10.49 -18.22
N THR A 263 -4.13 9.88 -18.56
CA THR A 263 -3.87 8.45 -18.41
C THR A 263 -2.98 8.22 -17.19
N PHE A 264 -3.23 7.13 -16.47
CA PHE A 264 -2.54 6.83 -15.22
C PHE A 264 -1.76 5.52 -15.32
N TYR A 265 -0.56 5.55 -14.78
CA TYR A 265 0.29 4.38 -14.68
C TYR A 265 -0.01 3.53 -13.46
N HIS A 266 -0.25 4.17 -12.30
CA HIS A 266 -0.36 3.51 -11.01
C HIS A 266 -1.79 3.37 -10.46
N ASP A 267 -2.81 3.84 -11.16
CA ASP A 267 -4.16 3.90 -10.60
C ASP A 267 -4.89 2.53 -10.65
N PRO A 268 -5.24 1.92 -9.47
CA PRO A 268 -5.93 0.64 -9.45
C PRO A 268 -7.43 0.74 -9.82
N SER A 269 -8.01 1.93 -9.88
CA SER A 269 -9.44 2.11 -10.14
C SER A 269 -9.75 2.49 -11.58
N MET A 270 -8.85 3.21 -12.25
CA MET A 270 -9.06 3.67 -13.61
C MET A 270 -7.76 3.83 -14.39
N TYR A 271 -7.81 3.52 -15.67
CA TYR A 271 -6.70 3.71 -16.59
C TYR A 271 -6.60 5.15 -17.12
N ALA A 272 -7.74 5.82 -17.26
CA ALA A 272 -7.78 7.21 -17.73
C ALA A 272 -9.06 7.91 -17.28
N CYS A 273 -9.01 9.25 -17.20
CA CYS A 273 -10.20 10.04 -17.00
C CYS A 273 -10.09 11.44 -17.63
N LYS A 274 -11.23 12.14 -17.67
CA LYS A 274 -11.29 13.59 -17.85
C LYS A 274 -11.76 14.23 -16.56
N PHE A 275 -11.21 15.38 -16.27
CA PHE A 275 -11.61 16.19 -15.11
C PHE A 275 -12.40 17.42 -15.58
N ASP A 276 -13.24 17.95 -14.70
CA ASP A 276 -13.78 19.30 -14.82
C ASP A 276 -12.88 20.35 -14.12
N ASP A 277 -13.24 21.61 -14.23
CA ASP A 277 -12.49 22.75 -13.65
C ASP A 277 -12.42 22.70 -12.10
N GLN A 278 -13.18 21.81 -11.46
CA GLN A 278 -13.15 21.59 -10.02
C GLN A 278 -12.35 20.33 -9.63
N GLY A 279 -11.67 19.71 -10.60
CA GLY A 279 -10.89 18.48 -10.41
C GLY A 279 -11.76 17.23 -10.16
N ARG A 280 -13.04 17.24 -10.55
CA ARG A 280 -13.93 16.07 -10.44
C ARG A 280 -13.87 15.26 -11.71
N VAL A 281 -13.84 13.94 -11.56
CA VAL A 281 -13.87 13.00 -12.70
C VAL A 281 -15.23 13.06 -13.37
N VAL A 282 -15.29 13.49 -14.63
CA VAL A 282 -16.53 13.57 -15.45
C VAL A 282 -16.65 12.45 -16.46
N LYS A 283 -15.54 11.86 -16.89
CA LYS A 283 -15.49 10.69 -17.79
C LYS A 283 -14.32 9.81 -17.41
N LYS A 284 -14.48 8.49 -17.48
CA LYS A 284 -13.41 7.55 -17.09
C LYS A 284 -13.40 6.26 -17.90
N ILE A 285 -12.22 5.65 -17.96
CA ILE A 285 -11.98 4.29 -18.41
C ILE A 285 -11.51 3.50 -17.19
N ASN A 286 -12.38 2.64 -16.66
CA ASN A 286 -12.05 1.86 -15.47
C ASN A 286 -10.93 0.85 -15.76
N SER A 287 -10.05 0.62 -14.79
CA SER A 287 -9.05 -0.43 -14.84
C SER A 287 -9.68 -1.83 -14.78
N ASP A 288 -8.94 -2.85 -15.18
CA ASP A 288 -9.40 -4.24 -15.00
C ASP A 288 -9.44 -4.65 -13.51
N ALA A 289 -8.60 -4.04 -12.69
CA ALA A 289 -8.59 -4.22 -11.25
C ALA A 289 -9.83 -3.62 -10.56
N SER A 290 -10.48 -2.62 -11.19
CA SER A 290 -11.72 -2.02 -10.70
C SER A 290 -12.97 -2.88 -10.92
N LYS A 291 -12.87 -3.91 -11.76
CA LYS A 291 -13.90 -4.94 -11.82
C LYS A 291 -13.88 -5.64 -10.46
N LYS A 292 -14.90 -5.40 -9.62
CA LYS A 292 -15.11 -6.20 -8.42
C LYS A 292 -14.94 -7.66 -8.83
N PRO A 293 -14.13 -8.47 -8.10
CA PRO A 293 -14.22 -9.91 -8.26
C PRO A 293 -15.71 -10.24 -8.21
N ALA A 294 -16.20 -11.03 -9.18
CA ALA A 294 -17.59 -11.42 -9.28
C ALA A 294 -18.12 -11.65 -7.87
N GLU A 295 -19.17 -10.95 -7.52
CA GLU A 295 -19.82 -10.83 -6.21
C GLU A 295 -19.16 -11.68 -5.13
N LYS A 296 -18.37 -11.05 -4.24
CA LYS A 296 -18.07 -11.65 -2.94
C LYS A 296 -19.45 -12.08 -2.43
N LYS A 297 -19.64 -13.41 -2.30
CA LYS A 297 -20.77 -13.99 -1.55
C LYS A 297 -21.09 -13.03 -0.44
N ALA A 298 -22.31 -12.51 -0.38
CA ALA A 298 -22.76 -11.49 0.55
C ALA A 298 -22.06 -11.73 1.89
N LYS A 299 -21.41 -10.71 2.47
CA LYS A 299 -20.69 -10.84 3.76
C LYS A 299 -21.69 -11.54 4.68
N ILE A 300 -21.37 -12.78 5.07
CA ILE A 300 -22.21 -13.50 6.01
C ILE A 300 -22.22 -12.62 7.26
N PRO A 301 -23.38 -12.05 7.66
CA PRO A 301 -23.45 -11.16 8.81
C PRO A 301 -22.82 -11.89 10.00
N THR A 302 -21.78 -11.30 10.60
CA THR A 302 -21.02 -11.94 11.66
C THR A 302 -21.27 -11.25 12.99
N GLN A 303 -21.53 -12.03 14.05
CA GLN A 303 -21.76 -11.56 15.41
C GLN A 303 -20.57 -11.95 16.30
N ASP A 304 -20.11 -11.01 17.14
CA ASP A 304 -19.14 -11.28 18.16
C ASP A 304 -19.85 -11.67 19.46
N LEU A 305 -19.60 -12.88 19.95
CA LEU A 305 -20.34 -13.45 21.08
C LEU A 305 -19.39 -13.86 22.20
N ASN A 306 -19.65 -13.38 23.42
CA ASN A 306 -18.92 -13.81 24.60
C ASN A 306 -19.44 -15.15 25.12
N VAL A 307 -18.52 -16.10 25.33
CA VAL A 307 -18.84 -17.42 25.89
C VAL A 307 -19.04 -17.29 27.40
N ARG A 308 -20.22 -17.70 27.85
CA ARG A 308 -20.60 -17.69 29.27
C ARG A 308 -20.01 -18.85 30.04
N LYS A 309 -20.11 -18.79 31.38
CA LYS A 309 -19.73 -19.89 32.28
C LYS A 309 -20.45 -21.18 31.84
N GLY A 310 -19.69 -22.30 31.76
CA GLY A 310 -20.20 -23.58 31.24
C GLY A 310 -20.05 -23.76 29.72
N ASN A 311 -19.25 -22.88 29.05
CA ASN A 311 -19.04 -22.90 27.60
C ASN A 311 -20.33 -22.78 26.77
N LEU A 312 -21.26 -21.95 27.23
CA LEU A 312 -22.50 -21.64 26.54
C LEU A 312 -22.43 -20.27 25.83
N VAL A 313 -23.05 -20.19 24.67
CA VAL A 313 -23.21 -18.95 23.90
C VAL A 313 -24.66 -18.83 23.42
N THR A 314 -25.22 -17.62 23.47
CA THR A 314 -26.54 -17.35 22.91
C THR A 314 -26.41 -16.89 21.48
N LEU A 315 -26.90 -17.70 20.54
CA LEU A 315 -27.00 -17.37 19.13
C LEU A 315 -28.31 -16.67 18.86
N SER A 316 -28.29 -15.55 18.13
CA SER A 316 -29.49 -14.87 17.64
C SER A 316 -29.44 -14.76 16.13
N CYS A 317 -30.43 -15.26 15.44
CA CYS A 317 -30.51 -15.16 13.99
C CYS A 317 -30.76 -13.70 13.56
N PRO A 318 -29.94 -13.11 12.67
CA PRO A 318 -30.13 -11.72 12.25
C PRO A 318 -31.39 -11.49 11.40
N SER A 319 -31.99 -12.53 10.84
CA SER A 319 -33.17 -12.43 9.99
C SER A 319 -34.49 -12.70 10.74
N CYS A 320 -34.59 -13.86 11.42
CA CYS A 320 -35.85 -14.28 12.06
C CYS A 320 -35.82 -14.08 13.58
N LEU A 321 -34.74 -13.55 14.14
CA LEU A 321 -34.54 -13.28 15.57
C LEU A 321 -34.66 -14.52 16.48
N LEU A 322 -34.61 -15.73 15.93
CA LEU A 322 -34.63 -16.95 16.71
C LEU A 322 -33.39 -17.00 17.61
N VAL A 323 -33.61 -17.17 18.90
CA VAL A 323 -32.57 -17.23 19.93
C VAL A 323 -32.37 -18.66 20.41
N ARG A 324 -31.13 -19.11 20.51
CA ARG A 324 -30.75 -20.43 21.03
C ARG A 324 -29.48 -20.37 21.85
N ASP A 325 -29.46 -21.07 22.98
CA ASP A 325 -28.23 -21.36 23.74
C ASP A 325 -27.57 -22.62 23.20
N VAL A 326 -26.29 -22.52 22.88
CA VAL A 326 -25.51 -23.61 22.29
C VAL A 326 -24.23 -23.82 23.09
N SER A 327 -23.88 -25.11 23.37
CA SER A 327 -22.60 -25.43 23.95
C SER A 327 -21.46 -25.37 22.92
N VAL A 328 -20.43 -24.61 23.25
CA VAL A 328 -19.24 -24.43 22.44
C VAL A 328 -17.97 -25.03 23.07
N ALA A 329 -18.15 -25.98 24.01
CA ALA A 329 -17.06 -26.64 24.72
C ALA A 329 -16.01 -27.27 23.81
N LYS A 330 -16.42 -27.82 22.67
CA LYS A 330 -15.53 -28.45 21.67
C LYS A 330 -14.60 -27.45 20.93
N TYR A 331 -14.84 -26.18 21.06
CA TYR A 331 -14.04 -25.13 20.40
C TYR A 331 -13.07 -24.41 21.34
N THR A 332 -13.03 -24.80 22.61
CA THR A 332 -12.11 -24.20 23.60
C THR A 332 -10.66 -24.40 23.17
N GLY A 333 -9.90 -23.30 23.08
CA GLY A 333 -8.49 -23.31 22.68
C GLY A 333 -8.20 -23.28 21.18
N GLN A 334 -9.24 -23.18 20.32
CA GLN A 334 -9.10 -23.08 18.85
C GLN A 334 -9.50 -21.67 18.33
N LYS A 335 -9.22 -21.40 17.04
CA LYS A 335 -9.72 -20.19 16.34
C LYS A 335 -11.26 -20.25 16.25
N HIS A 336 -11.93 -19.18 16.64
CA HIS A 336 -13.30 -19.17 17.12
C HIS A 336 -14.30 -18.50 16.17
N SER A 337 -14.08 -18.59 14.86
CA SER A 337 -15.06 -18.13 13.86
C SER A 337 -15.82 -19.34 13.33
N LEU A 338 -17.13 -19.35 13.50
CA LEU A 338 -18.03 -20.43 13.08
C LEU A 338 -19.08 -19.89 12.11
N ILE A 339 -19.56 -20.75 11.21
CA ILE A 339 -20.72 -20.48 10.38
C ILE A 339 -21.91 -21.21 10.99
N VAL A 340 -23.02 -20.49 11.16
CA VAL A 340 -24.25 -20.98 11.72
C VAL A 340 -25.35 -20.94 10.65
N ASN A 341 -26.06 -22.06 10.46
CA ASN A 341 -27.22 -22.15 9.60
C ASN A 341 -28.50 -22.14 10.47
N CYS A 342 -29.33 -21.13 10.27
CA CYS A 342 -30.61 -21.04 10.94
C CYS A 342 -31.68 -21.89 10.22
N PRO A 343 -32.66 -22.50 10.92
CA PRO A 343 -33.79 -23.18 10.28
C PRO A 343 -34.61 -22.32 9.31
N CYS A 344 -34.55 -20.98 9.42
CA CYS A 344 -35.18 -20.08 8.46
C CYS A 344 -34.42 -19.93 7.12
N GLY A 345 -33.32 -20.68 6.94
CA GLY A 345 -32.47 -20.63 5.74
C GLY A 345 -31.34 -19.58 5.78
N THR A 346 -31.30 -18.68 6.78
CA THR A 346 -30.25 -17.67 6.92
C THR A 346 -28.96 -18.29 7.42
N THR A 347 -27.84 -18.02 6.71
CA THR A 347 -26.48 -18.36 7.13
C THR A 347 -25.79 -17.11 7.70
N TYR A 348 -25.20 -17.20 8.89
CA TYR A 348 -24.46 -16.11 9.52
C TYR A 348 -23.20 -16.60 10.25
N GLY A 349 -22.23 -15.73 10.38
CA GLY A 349 -20.98 -15.98 11.09
C GLY A 349 -21.09 -15.65 12.58
N VAL A 350 -20.34 -16.35 13.43
CA VAL A 350 -20.16 -16.01 14.83
C VAL A 350 -18.69 -16.12 15.21
N ASN A 351 -18.17 -15.09 15.87
CA ASN A 351 -16.86 -15.12 16.50
C ASN A 351 -17.05 -15.38 18.00
N LEU A 352 -16.46 -16.46 18.48
CA LEU A 352 -16.56 -16.83 19.89
C LEU A 352 -15.41 -16.20 20.68
N ASN A 353 -15.75 -15.44 21.73
CA ASN A 353 -14.80 -14.90 22.67
C ASN A 353 -14.85 -15.65 23.99
N PHE A 354 -13.85 -16.50 24.27
CA PHE A 354 -13.72 -17.27 25.52
C PHE A 354 -13.07 -16.50 26.67
N ARG A 355 -12.76 -15.20 26.47
CA ARG A 355 -12.15 -14.39 27.51
C ARG A 355 -13.15 -14.10 28.63
N LYS A 356 -12.71 -14.25 29.87
CA LYS A 356 -13.54 -13.97 31.05
C LYS A 356 -13.93 -12.50 31.19
N GLN A 357 -13.16 -11.59 30.58
CA GLN A 357 -13.36 -10.15 30.69
C GLN A 357 -13.21 -9.46 29.34
N TYR A 358 -14.06 -8.44 29.10
CA TYR A 358 -13.95 -7.58 27.93
C TYR A 358 -12.58 -6.87 27.89
N ARG A 359 -12.01 -6.75 26.69
CA ARG A 359 -10.80 -5.96 26.46
C ARG A 359 -11.10 -4.83 25.48
N LYS A 360 -10.89 -3.60 25.93
CA LYS A 360 -10.97 -2.42 25.08
C LYS A 360 -9.66 -2.27 24.34
N ALA A 361 -9.74 -2.14 22.99
CA ALA A 361 -8.58 -1.80 22.18
C ALA A 361 -8.25 -0.31 22.40
N VAL A 362 -6.97 0.00 22.62
CA VAL A 362 -6.47 1.35 22.89
C VAL A 362 -5.11 1.52 22.21
N SER A 363 -4.64 2.77 22.11
CA SER A 363 -3.28 3.08 21.62
C SER A 363 -2.67 4.14 22.53
N ILE A 364 -2.26 3.74 23.71
CA ILE A 364 -1.83 4.63 24.79
C ILE A 364 -0.32 4.47 25.01
N GLY A 365 0.41 5.57 25.05
CA GLY A 365 1.82 5.59 25.47
C GLY A 365 1.96 5.33 26.96
N GLY A 366 2.96 4.56 27.35
CA GLY A 366 3.28 4.28 28.74
C GLY A 366 4.71 3.81 28.89
N TYR A 367 5.09 3.50 30.12
CA TYR A 367 6.38 2.88 30.41
C TYR A 367 6.23 1.86 31.54
N TYR A 368 7.15 0.89 31.58
CA TYR A 368 7.23 -0.09 32.63
C TYR A 368 8.63 -0.17 33.21
N THR A 369 8.71 -0.65 34.47
CA THR A 369 9.95 -0.96 35.16
C THR A 369 9.94 -2.41 35.60
N ILE A 370 11.13 -3.02 35.68
CA ILE A 370 11.32 -4.38 36.17
C ILE A 370 11.64 -4.30 37.66
N ASP A 371 10.94 -5.03 38.51
CA ASP A 371 11.19 -5.05 39.95
C ASP A 371 12.38 -5.98 40.25
N ASP A 372 13.52 -5.43 40.66
CA ASP A 372 14.80 -6.13 40.87
C ASP A 372 14.84 -6.95 42.19
N LYS A 373 13.73 -7.38 42.75
CA LYS A 373 13.72 -8.10 44.03
C LYS A 373 14.01 -9.60 43.98
N ASP A 374 14.19 -10.20 42.80
CA ASP A 374 14.41 -11.64 42.63
C ASP A 374 15.75 -12.06 41.97
N VAL A 375 16.73 -11.16 41.82
CA VAL A 375 18.10 -11.54 41.47
C VAL A 375 18.93 -11.67 42.73
N GLY A 376 19.20 -12.91 43.15
CA GLY A 376 20.01 -13.23 44.32
C GLY A 376 21.35 -12.52 44.31
N SER A 377 21.59 -11.81 45.40
CA SER A 377 22.83 -11.33 46.00
C SER A 377 24.05 -11.15 45.10
N ILE A 378 24.32 -9.88 44.70
CA ILE A 378 25.66 -9.29 44.74
C ILE A 378 25.47 -7.76 45.00
N ASP A 379 26.09 -7.30 46.08
CA ASP A 379 26.32 -5.93 46.55
C ASP A 379 25.50 -4.72 46.06
N SER A 380 24.80 -4.18 47.03
CA SER A 380 24.14 -2.88 47.10
C SER A 380 24.81 -1.73 46.37
N GLY A 381 24.21 -1.31 45.33
CA GLY A 381 24.26 0.04 44.80
C GLY A 381 22.89 0.32 44.15
N ASN A 382 22.20 1.36 44.63
CA ASN A 382 20.91 1.83 44.08
C ASN A 382 21.02 2.06 42.57
N VAL A 383 20.77 1.05 41.77
CA VAL A 383 20.63 1.19 40.32
C VAL A 383 19.22 1.71 40.06
N PRO A 384 19.05 2.93 39.55
CA PRO A 384 17.73 3.43 39.21
C PRO A 384 17.15 2.53 38.14
N THR A 385 15.98 1.93 38.40
CA THR A 385 15.20 1.18 37.40
C THR A 385 14.84 2.10 36.24
N VAL A 386 15.52 1.94 35.12
CA VAL A 386 15.30 2.79 33.96
C VAL A 386 13.93 2.44 33.33
N PRO A 387 13.01 3.41 33.24
CA PRO A 387 11.72 3.17 32.61
C PRO A 387 11.88 2.78 31.14
N ILE A 388 11.20 1.71 30.72
CA ILE A 388 11.19 1.23 29.35
C ILE A 388 9.90 1.65 28.69
N ASN A 389 9.98 2.42 27.60
CA ASN A 389 8.81 2.90 26.88
C ASN A 389 8.07 1.75 26.19
N CYS A 390 6.74 1.81 26.27
CA CYS A 390 5.85 0.86 25.65
C CYS A 390 4.59 1.52 25.11
N ARG A 391 3.86 0.80 24.26
CA ARG A 391 2.54 1.20 23.77
C ARG A 391 1.51 0.18 24.23
N ILE A 392 0.51 0.63 24.98
CA ILE A 392 -0.59 -0.21 25.44
C ILE A 392 -1.60 -0.34 24.30
N ASN A 393 -1.87 -1.59 23.92
CA ASN A 393 -2.72 -1.92 22.78
C ASN A 393 -4.13 -2.35 23.18
N ASN A 394 -4.27 -2.89 24.40
CA ASN A 394 -5.58 -3.23 24.94
C ASN A 394 -5.55 -3.29 26.47
N ILE A 395 -6.71 -3.02 27.09
CA ILE A 395 -6.90 -3.01 28.54
C ILE A 395 -8.21 -3.73 28.88
N SER A 396 -8.20 -4.46 29.99
CA SER A 396 -9.38 -5.08 30.61
C SER A 396 -9.32 -4.91 32.13
N MET A 397 -10.38 -5.28 32.86
CA MET A 397 -10.37 -5.27 34.33
C MET A 397 -9.30 -6.19 34.95
N GLY A 398 -8.85 -7.23 34.24
CA GLY A 398 -7.88 -8.20 34.78
C GLY A 398 -6.48 -8.11 34.21
N GLY A 399 -6.19 -7.13 33.35
CA GLY A 399 -4.87 -6.98 32.75
C GLY A 399 -4.86 -6.21 31.46
N LEU A 400 -3.69 -6.12 30.86
CA LEU A 400 -3.45 -5.35 29.63
C LEU A 400 -2.47 -6.06 28.71
N GLY A 401 -2.42 -5.61 27.48
CA GLY A 401 -1.40 -6.00 26.51
C GLY A 401 -0.70 -4.77 25.94
N PHE A 402 0.63 -4.83 25.82
CA PHE A 402 1.44 -3.73 25.32
C PHE A 402 2.55 -4.22 24.41
N THR A 403 3.03 -3.33 23.54
CA THR A 403 4.17 -3.53 22.65
C THR A 403 5.37 -2.75 23.16
N VAL A 404 6.53 -3.39 23.24
CA VAL A 404 7.79 -2.75 23.64
C VAL A 404 8.41 -2.06 22.44
N LEU A 405 8.87 -0.82 22.62
CA LEU A 405 9.60 -0.06 21.60
C LEU A 405 11.10 -0.38 21.71
N GLY A 406 11.50 -1.60 21.31
CA GLY A 406 12.89 -2.08 21.39
C GLY A 406 12.99 -3.57 21.68
N GLN A 407 14.16 -4.01 22.18
CA GLN A 407 14.34 -5.41 22.55
C GLN A 407 13.54 -5.78 23.82
N VAL A 408 12.83 -6.89 23.75
CA VAL A 408 12.12 -7.48 24.89
C VAL A 408 13.14 -8.07 25.86
N ARG A 409 13.14 -7.58 27.12
CA ARG A 409 14.07 -8.01 28.19
C ARG A 409 13.37 -8.70 29.35
N VAL A 410 12.14 -9.18 29.12
CA VAL A 410 11.33 -9.82 30.17
C VAL A 410 10.95 -11.23 29.75
N GLN A 411 10.62 -12.06 30.75
CA GLN A 411 10.19 -13.45 30.59
C GLN A 411 8.78 -13.65 31.14
N VAL A 412 8.12 -14.74 30.75
CA VAL A 412 6.83 -15.12 31.32
C VAL A 412 7.01 -15.42 32.82
N GLY A 413 6.21 -14.76 33.65
CA GLY A 413 6.30 -14.83 35.10
C GLY A 413 6.89 -13.59 35.76
N ASP A 414 7.60 -12.75 35.02
CA ASP A 414 8.20 -11.53 35.58
C ASP A 414 7.13 -10.57 36.11
N LYS A 415 7.45 -9.92 37.22
CA LYS A 415 6.64 -8.84 37.82
C LYS A 415 7.18 -7.50 37.35
N LEU A 416 6.27 -6.66 36.84
CA LEU A 416 6.60 -5.35 36.32
C LEU A 416 5.67 -4.32 36.96
N ARG A 417 6.12 -3.08 37.07
CA ARG A 417 5.28 -1.93 37.38
C ARG A 417 5.05 -1.15 36.10
N ILE A 418 3.78 -0.96 35.70
CA ILE A 418 3.41 -0.22 34.49
C ILE A 418 2.70 1.09 34.86
N ARG A 419 3.03 2.17 34.10
CA ARG A 419 2.40 3.48 34.27
C ARG A 419 2.02 4.06 32.91
N PHE A 420 0.78 4.55 32.79
CA PHE A 420 0.23 5.17 31.59
C PHE A 420 -0.89 6.14 31.94
N SER A 421 -1.23 7.06 31.02
CA SER A 421 -2.35 7.98 31.15
C SER A 421 -3.49 7.55 30.24
N LEU A 422 -4.71 7.45 30.78
CA LEU A 422 -5.90 7.16 29.99
C LEU A 422 -6.19 8.30 29.01
N ASP A 423 -6.63 7.95 27.79
CA ASP A 423 -7.03 8.88 26.73
C ASP A 423 -8.45 9.44 26.97
N LYS A 424 -8.62 10.12 28.08
CA LYS A 424 -9.87 10.81 28.49
C LYS A 424 -9.56 12.21 29.05
N GLU A 425 -10.58 13.06 29.12
CA GLU A 425 -10.48 14.37 29.75
C GLU A 425 -11.29 14.43 31.06
N PRO A 426 -10.66 14.88 32.15
CA PRO A 426 -9.22 15.11 32.31
C PRO A 426 -8.41 13.82 32.27
N PRO A 427 -7.13 13.87 31.82
CA PRO A 427 -6.27 12.70 31.76
C PRO A 427 -6.02 12.14 33.17
N GLU A 428 -6.10 10.82 33.32
CA GLU A 428 -5.90 10.14 34.59
C GLU A 428 -4.79 9.09 34.48
N ILE A 429 -3.82 9.17 35.41
CA ILE A 429 -2.66 8.29 35.43
C ILE A 429 -3.04 6.98 36.12
N ILE A 430 -2.78 5.87 35.45
CA ILE A 430 -2.88 4.51 35.99
C ILE A 430 -1.48 3.99 36.27
N GLU A 431 -1.26 3.51 37.47
CA GLU A 431 -0.05 2.78 37.88
C GLU A 431 -0.47 1.46 38.50
N LYS A 432 0.07 0.34 37.97
CA LYS A 432 -0.31 -1.02 38.38
C LYS A 432 0.89 -1.94 38.37
N ASP A 433 0.93 -2.86 39.33
CA ASP A 433 1.80 -4.00 39.29
C ASP A 433 1.15 -5.10 38.41
N ILE A 434 1.97 -5.67 37.51
CA ILE A 434 1.54 -6.61 36.52
C ILE A 434 2.47 -7.83 36.50
N ILE A 435 1.93 -8.98 36.11
CA ILE A 435 2.72 -10.19 35.87
C ILE A 435 2.62 -10.58 34.40
N VAL A 436 3.75 -10.86 33.78
CA VAL A 436 3.82 -11.30 32.38
C VAL A 436 3.21 -12.68 32.24
N LYS A 437 2.22 -12.82 31.36
CA LYS A 437 1.50 -14.07 31.08
C LYS A 437 1.82 -14.68 29.71
N SER A 438 2.20 -13.83 28.75
CA SER A 438 2.56 -14.29 27.40
C SER A 438 3.44 -13.26 26.70
N ILE A 439 4.34 -13.75 25.84
CA ILE A 439 5.20 -12.92 24.99
C ILE A 439 5.06 -13.49 23.56
N ARG A 440 4.85 -12.59 22.58
CA ARG A 440 4.85 -12.92 21.16
C ARG A 440 5.58 -11.77 20.44
N ASP A 441 6.75 -12.05 19.92
CA ASP A 441 7.65 -11.06 19.36
C ASP A 441 7.89 -9.91 20.37
N ASN A 442 7.51 -8.69 20.05
CA ASN A 442 7.59 -7.52 20.93
C ASN A 442 6.30 -7.20 21.70
N TYR A 443 5.25 -8.04 21.58
CA TYR A 443 3.99 -7.89 22.28
C TYR A 443 3.97 -8.71 23.58
N ILE A 444 3.63 -8.07 24.70
CA ILE A 444 3.60 -8.65 26.03
C ILE A 444 2.16 -8.59 26.57
N GLY A 445 1.62 -9.74 26.91
CA GLY A 445 0.32 -9.88 27.60
C GLY A 445 0.49 -10.10 29.08
N CYS A 446 -0.14 -9.23 29.90
CA CYS A 446 -0.01 -9.21 31.35
C CYS A 446 -1.35 -9.32 32.07
N ALA A 447 -1.31 -9.85 33.27
CA ALA A 447 -2.40 -9.76 34.24
C ALA A 447 -2.03 -8.74 35.34
N PHE A 448 -3.02 -8.00 35.85
CA PHE A 448 -2.83 -7.19 37.05
C PHE A 448 -2.61 -8.08 38.26
N ILE A 449 -1.68 -7.68 39.14
CA ILE A 449 -1.53 -8.26 40.46
C ILE A 449 -2.55 -7.53 41.32
N GLU A 450 -3.49 -8.25 41.94
CA GLU A 450 -4.62 -7.68 42.66
C GLU A 450 -4.13 -6.82 43.86
N GLU A 451 -4.39 -5.52 43.75
CA GLU A 451 -4.53 -4.63 44.91
C GLU A 451 -5.90 -3.96 44.77
N THR A 452 -6.78 -4.19 45.76
CA THR A 452 -8.08 -3.52 45.87
C THR A 452 -7.88 -2.04 46.16
N GLY A 453 -8.09 -1.16 45.15
CA GLY A 453 -7.88 0.28 45.30
C GLY A 453 -8.73 1.16 44.39
N PHE A 454 -8.64 2.47 44.59
CA PHE A 454 -9.37 3.53 43.89
C PHE A 454 -9.17 3.49 42.34
N SER A 455 -8.02 2.99 41.86
CA SER A 455 -7.69 2.83 40.43
C SER A 455 -8.59 1.84 39.71
N ASP A 456 -9.24 0.91 40.41
CA ASP A 456 -10.12 -0.09 39.78
C ASP A 456 -11.48 0.51 39.37
N ARG A 457 -11.97 1.51 40.08
CA ARG A 457 -13.19 2.24 39.72
C ARG A 457 -12.97 3.08 38.46
N THR A 458 -11.86 3.77 38.35
CA THR A 458 -11.49 4.59 37.20
C THR A 458 -11.35 3.74 35.96
N LEU A 459 -10.65 2.60 36.02
CA LEU A 459 -10.50 1.68 34.95
C LEU A 459 -11.85 1.06 34.54
N GLY A 460 -12.70 0.72 35.50
CA GLY A 460 -14.06 0.24 35.29
C GLY A 460 -14.91 1.21 34.48
N PHE A 461 -14.94 2.50 34.89
CA PHE A 461 -15.66 3.55 34.15
C PHE A 461 -15.10 3.79 32.73
N TYR A 462 -13.78 3.73 32.57
CA TYR A 462 -13.13 3.87 31.27
C TYR A 462 -13.47 2.72 30.31
N LEU A 463 -13.63 1.51 30.84
CA LEU A 463 -13.96 0.31 30.05
C LEU A 463 -15.46 0.21 29.70
N MET A 464 -16.34 0.93 30.39
CA MET A 464 -17.79 0.96 30.14
C MET A 464 -18.20 1.95 29.04
N LYS A 465 -17.32 2.91 28.71
CA LYS A 465 -17.50 3.87 27.61
C LYS A 465 -16.79 3.35 26.35
#